data_1b0e76509481d766bd975550ef6eeb51
#
_entry.id   1b0e76509481d766bd975550ef6eeb51
#
_cell.length_a   1.000
_cell.length_b   1.000
_cell.length_c   1.000
_cell.angle_alpha   90.00
_cell.angle_beta   90.00
_cell.angle_gamma   90.00
#
_symmetry.space_group_name_H-M   'P 1'
#
loop_
_entity.id
_entity.type
_entity.pdbx_description
1 polymer ?
#
loop_
_entity_poly.entity_id
_entity_poly.type
_entity_poly.pdbx_seq_one_letter_code
_entity_poly.pdbx_strand_id
1 'polypeptide(L)'
;VIANVAGHCDDDYVEVVSKLNDSPADMLEINISCPNVKEGGMAFGTSCASAAEVVKAVRRVYKKHLMVKLSPNVTNIQEIALAVESEGADSVSLINTLLGMAIDAKKRKPVLSTITGGLSGACVKPIALRMVWQVAKAVKIPVVGLGGIMCATDAIEFLLAGASAVQIGTANFIDPAITVKIIEGINDYLDENGCKSVKEIIGLI
;
A
#
# COMPACT_ATOMS: atom_id res chain seq x y z
N VAL A 1 8.72 -12.29 6.86
CA VAL A 1 7.30 -11.94 7.16
C VAL A 1 7.18 -10.46 7.40
N ILE A 2 6.19 -9.80 6.77
CA ILE A 2 5.82 -8.40 7.01
C ILE A 2 4.56 -8.41 7.87
N ALA A 3 4.62 -7.84 9.08
CA ALA A 3 3.43 -7.69 9.92
C ALA A 3 2.75 -6.35 9.63
N ASN A 4 1.46 -6.38 9.28
CA ASN A 4 0.67 -5.18 9.05
C ASN A 4 0.01 -4.72 10.35
N VAL A 5 0.20 -3.44 10.70
CA VAL A 5 -0.28 -2.83 11.95
C VAL A 5 -1.24 -1.70 11.63
N ALA A 6 -2.40 -1.69 12.28
CA ALA A 6 -3.38 -0.62 12.21
C ALA A 6 -3.74 -0.14 13.62
N GLY A 7 -4.11 1.12 13.77
CA GLY A 7 -4.52 1.73 15.03
C GLY A 7 -5.58 2.81 14.81
N HIS A 8 -6.23 3.21 15.90
CA HIS A 8 -7.23 4.29 15.90
C HIS A 8 -6.65 5.61 16.45
N CYS A 9 -5.48 5.56 17.08
CA CYS A 9 -4.73 6.69 17.56
C CYS A 9 -3.23 6.36 17.54
N ASP A 10 -2.37 7.36 17.72
CA ASP A 10 -0.92 7.20 17.72
C ASP A 10 -0.46 6.20 18.79
N ASP A 11 -1.10 6.23 19.97
CA ASP A 11 -0.78 5.33 21.08
C ASP A 11 -1.05 3.87 20.74
N ASP A 12 -2.13 3.56 19.98
CA ASP A 12 -2.42 2.21 19.51
C ASP A 12 -1.28 1.66 18.65
N TYR A 13 -0.78 2.48 17.69
CA TYR A 13 0.37 2.10 16.85
C TYR A 13 1.61 1.85 17.69
N VAL A 14 1.93 2.76 18.61
CA VAL A 14 3.10 2.66 19.49
C VAL A 14 3.01 1.42 20.37
N GLU A 15 1.86 1.13 20.96
CA GLU A 15 1.65 -0.05 21.82
C GLU A 15 1.86 -1.35 21.05
N VAL A 16 1.18 -1.49 19.88
CA VAL A 16 1.28 -2.71 19.06
C VAL A 16 2.70 -2.90 18.54
N VAL A 17 3.31 -1.83 18.01
CA VAL A 17 4.69 -1.88 17.49
C VAL A 17 5.69 -2.23 18.57
N SER A 18 5.54 -1.68 19.78
CA SER A 18 6.41 -2.01 20.91
C SER A 18 6.38 -3.50 21.25
N LYS A 19 5.20 -4.15 21.19
CA LYS A 19 5.05 -5.58 21.41
C LYS A 19 5.66 -6.43 20.28
N LEU A 20 5.77 -5.87 19.07
CA LEU A 20 6.30 -6.56 17.88
C LEU A 20 7.83 -6.40 17.72
N ASN A 21 8.50 -5.56 18.51
CA ASN A 21 9.94 -5.36 18.40
C ASN A 21 10.74 -6.68 18.50
N ASP A 22 10.37 -7.53 19.44
CA ASP A 22 11.02 -8.81 19.69
C ASP A 22 10.38 -9.99 18.93
N SER A 23 9.41 -9.69 18.06
CA SER A 23 8.78 -10.69 17.22
C SER A 23 9.70 -11.17 16.09
N PRO A 24 9.46 -12.36 15.51
CA PRO A 24 10.20 -12.86 14.36
C PRO A 24 9.83 -12.16 13.04
N ALA A 25 9.02 -11.10 13.06
CA ALA A 25 8.71 -10.32 11.87
C ALA A 25 9.97 -9.60 11.35
N ASP A 26 10.22 -9.71 10.05
CA ASP A 26 11.38 -9.10 9.40
C ASP A 26 11.21 -7.58 9.29
N MET A 27 9.98 -7.12 9.05
CA MET A 27 9.60 -5.71 8.97
C MET A 27 8.15 -5.48 9.38
N LEU A 28 7.81 -4.22 9.64
CA LEU A 28 6.43 -3.80 9.87
C LEU A 28 5.93 -2.92 8.73
N GLU A 29 4.65 -3.10 8.38
CA GLU A 29 3.89 -2.21 7.53
C GLU A 29 2.81 -1.53 8.38
N ILE A 30 2.95 -0.23 8.67
CA ILE A 30 1.90 0.51 9.36
C ILE A 30 0.85 0.99 8.34
N ASN A 31 -0.40 0.67 8.61
CA ASN A 31 -1.53 1.04 7.77
C ASN A 31 -2.20 2.31 8.31
N ILE A 32 -1.77 3.46 7.80
CA ILE A 32 -2.31 4.77 8.21
C ILE A 32 -3.64 5.14 7.51
N SER A 33 -4.21 4.21 6.75
CA SER A 33 -5.44 4.44 5.97
C SER A 33 -6.72 4.04 6.72
N CYS A 34 -6.63 3.57 7.97
CA CYS A 34 -7.82 3.26 8.76
C CYS A 34 -8.58 4.54 9.10
N PRO A 35 -9.91 4.61 8.83
CA PRO A 35 -10.70 5.77 9.19
C PRO A 35 -10.76 5.91 10.72
N ASN A 36 -10.31 7.05 11.23
CA ASN A 36 -10.40 7.37 12.65
C ASN A 36 -11.84 7.74 13.01
N VAL A 37 -12.50 6.88 13.81
CA VAL A 37 -13.93 7.04 14.18
C VAL A 37 -14.11 8.12 15.26
N LYS A 38 -13.05 8.48 16.00
CA LYS A 38 -13.15 9.39 17.16
C LYS A 38 -13.14 10.88 16.82
N GLU A 39 -12.58 11.27 15.68
CA GLU A 39 -12.42 12.69 15.31
C GLU A 39 -13.05 13.04 13.95
N GLY A 40 -14.29 12.62 13.72
CA GLY A 40 -15.01 13.02 12.51
C GLY A 40 -14.64 12.26 11.25
N GLY A 41 -14.00 11.09 11.35
CA GLY A 41 -13.84 10.15 10.23
C GLY A 41 -12.68 10.44 9.28
N MET A 42 -11.75 11.33 9.63
CA MET A 42 -10.52 11.51 8.84
C MET A 42 -9.51 10.40 9.16
N ALA A 43 -9.07 9.70 8.12
CA ALA A 43 -7.97 8.76 8.22
C ALA A 43 -6.63 9.50 8.41
N PHE A 44 -5.72 8.98 9.24
CA PHE A 44 -4.37 9.55 9.44
C PHE A 44 -3.64 9.83 8.11
N GLY A 45 -3.84 8.96 7.13
CA GLY A 45 -3.21 9.08 5.80
C GLY A 45 -3.82 10.11 4.86
N THR A 46 -4.75 10.97 5.31
CA THR A 46 -5.35 12.02 4.47
C THR A 46 -4.71 13.40 4.67
N SER A 47 -3.90 13.57 5.71
CA SER A 47 -3.17 14.79 6.04
C SER A 47 -1.68 14.50 6.19
N CYS A 48 -0.81 15.34 5.61
CA CYS A 48 0.64 15.21 5.78
C CYS A 48 1.05 15.29 7.25
N ALA A 49 0.45 16.19 8.02
CA ALA A 49 0.77 16.37 9.44
C ALA A 49 0.44 15.11 10.24
N SER A 50 -0.78 14.58 10.12
CA SER A 50 -1.19 13.38 10.85
C SER A 50 -0.40 12.14 10.43
N ALA A 51 -0.10 11.98 9.13
CA ALA A 51 0.75 10.89 8.64
C ALA A 51 2.16 10.97 9.23
N ALA A 52 2.75 12.16 9.25
CA ALA A 52 4.07 12.42 9.82
C ALA A 52 4.11 12.13 11.33
N GLU A 53 3.10 12.56 12.09
CA GLU A 53 3.01 12.35 13.55
C GLU A 53 3.00 10.86 13.90
N VAL A 54 2.17 10.05 13.23
CA VAL A 54 2.12 8.59 13.45
C VAL A 54 3.48 7.96 13.15
N VAL A 55 4.08 8.27 11.98
CA VAL A 55 5.39 7.70 11.60
C VAL A 55 6.47 8.08 12.60
N LYS A 56 6.52 9.34 13.02
CA LYS A 56 7.44 9.85 14.04
C LYS A 56 7.29 9.14 15.39
N ALA A 57 6.05 8.93 15.84
CA ALA A 57 5.75 8.22 17.08
C ALA A 57 6.22 6.75 17.01
N VAL A 58 5.89 6.06 15.92
CA VAL A 58 6.32 4.67 15.69
C VAL A 58 7.84 4.55 15.56
N ARG A 59 8.48 5.45 14.80
CA ARG A 59 9.93 5.43 14.58
C ARG A 59 10.74 5.55 15.87
N ARG A 60 10.22 6.24 16.90
CA ARG A 60 10.88 6.36 18.21
C ARG A 60 11.06 5.01 18.91
N VAL A 61 10.09 4.11 18.74
CA VAL A 61 10.04 2.81 19.44
C VAL A 61 10.46 1.63 18.55
N TYR A 62 10.45 1.77 17.22
CA TYR A 62 10.79 0.70 16.29
C TYR A 62 12.08 0.99 15.53
N LYS A 63 13.02 0.02 15.51
CA LYS A 63 14.36 0.20 14.93
C LYS A 63 14.62 -0.63 13.66
N LYS A 64 13.76 -1.59 13.38
CA LYS A 64 13.84 -2.39 12.16
C LYS A 64 13.19 -1.66 10.98
N HIS A 65 13.08 -2.30 9.83
CA HIS A 65 12.49 -1.73 8.61
C HIS A 65 11.01 -1.39 8.79
N LEU A 66 10.69 -0.12 8.61
CA LEU A 66 9.34 0.45 8.74
C LEU A 66 8.79 0.84 7.36
N MET A 67 7.78 0.12 6.89
CA MET A 67 7.00 0.44 5.70
C MET A 67 5.74 1.19 6.10
N VAL A 68 5.32 2.17 5.29
CA VAL A 68 4.10 2.94 5.53
C VAL A 68 3.12 2.74 4.36
N LYS A 69 1.92 2.23 4.65
CA LYS A 69 0.88 1.99 3.65
C LYS A 69 -0.01 3.20 3.48
N LEU A 70 0.04 3.78 2.27
CA LEU A 70 -0.61 5.04 1.93
C LEU A 70 -2.04 4.86 1.41
N SER A 71 -2.89 5.85 1.71
CA SER A 71 -4.27 5.94 1.23
C SER A 71 -4.34 6.57 -0.17
N PRO A 72 -5.16 6.02 -1.08
CA PRO A 72 -5.44 6.67 -2.35
C PRO A 72 -6.48 7.80 -2.25
N ASN A 73 -7.15 7.95 -1.10
CA ASN A 73 -8.26 8.89 -0.91
C ASN A 73 -7.73 10.28 -0.52
N VAL A 74 -6.78 10.77 -1.30
CA VAL A 74 -6.09 12.04 -1.10
C VAL A 74 -5.96 12.79 -2.43
N THR A 75 -5.82 14.11 -2.36
CA THR A 75 -5.62 14.93 -3.55
C THR A 75 -4.21 14.80 -4.11
N ASN A 76 -3.20 14.76 -3.24
CA ASN A 76 -1.79 14.66 -3.60
C ASN A 76 -1.08 13.61 -2.73
N ILE A 77 -0.90 12.43 -3.29
CA ILE A 77 -0.25 11.30 -2.59
C ILE A 77 1.27 11.50 -2.44
N GLN A 78 1.90 12.29 -3.32
CA GLN A 78 3.33 12.58 -3.27
C GLN A 78 3.69 13.36 -2.00
N GLU A 79 2.88 14.34 -1.61
CA GLU A 79 3.08 15.12 -0.38
C GLU A 79 3.02 14.22 0.86
N ILE A 80 2.07 13.29 0.92
CA ILE A 80 1.97 12.32 2.02
C ILE A 80 3.21 11.42 2.04
N ALA A 81 3.64 10.92 0.87
CA ALA A 81 4.83 10.07 0.78
C ALA A 81 6.11 10.78 1.25
N LEU A 82 6.31 12.02 0.85
CA LEU A 82 7.43 12.86 1.31
C LEU A 82 7.36 13.15 2.81
N ALA A 83 6.17 13.38 3.35
CA ALA A 83 5.99 13.62 4.78
C ALA A 83 6.37 12.39 5.61
N VAL A 84 5.96 11.18 5.22
CA VAL A 84 6.32 9.95 5.95
C VAL A 84 7.79 9.57 5.76
N GLU A 85 8.39 9.84 4.59
CA GLU A 85 9.82 9.68 4.35
C GLU A 85 10.63 10.56 5.29
N SER A 86 10.25 11.83 5.44
CA SER A 86 10.96 12.79 6.30
C SER A 86 10.96 12.41 7.78
N GLU A 87 9.97 11.65 8.25
CA GLU A 87 9.86 11.17 9.62
C GLU A 87 10.44 9.76 9.83
N GLY A 88 11.12 9.21 8.81
CA GLY A 88 11.94 8.00 8.94
C GLY A 88 11.25 6.71 8.51
N ALA A 89 10.28 6.76 7.59
CA ALA A 89 9.85 5.58 6.87
C ALA A 89 11.02 5.05 6.01
N ASP A 90 11.25 3.73 6.02
CA ASP A 90 12.28 3.07 5.21
C ASP A 90 11.74 2.66 3.83
N SER A 91 10.42 2.54 3.68
CA SER A 91 9.73 2.31 2.41
C SER A 91 8.27 2.73 2.51
N VAL A 92 7.62 2.88 1.37
CA VAL A 92 6.17 3.12 1.30
C VAL A 92 5.49 2.05 0.45
N SER A 93 4.26 1.68 0.82
CA SER A 93 3.40 0.84 0.01
C SER A 93 2.13 1.58 -0.38
N LEU A 94 1.66 1.42 -1.59
CA LEU A 94 0.44 2.03 -2.10
C LEU A 94 -0.15 1.25 -3.27
N ILE A 95 -1.46 1.16 -3.36
CA ILE A 95 -2.48 1.93 -2.62
C ILE A 95 -3.29 1.05 -1.69
N ASN A 96 -3.87 1.63 -0.63
CA ASN A 96 -4.98 1.03 0.08
C ASN A 96 -6.24 1.09 -0.80
N THR A 97 -7.41 0.71 -0.30
CA THR A 97 -8.67 0.71 -1.06
C THR A 97 -9.19 2.13 -1.31
N LEU A 98 -9.81 2.32 -2.48
CA LEU A 98 -10.60 3.53 -2.76
C LEU A 98 -11.95 3.48 -2.03
N LEU A 99 -12.41 4.62 -1.55
CA LEU A 99 -13.73 4.70 -0.96
C LEU A 99 -14.81 4.57 -2.04
N GLY A 100 -15.70 3.62 -1.88
CA GLY A 100 -16.77 3.33 -2.82
C GLY A 100 -18.10 3.08 -2.13
N MET A 101 -19.17 2.93 -2.91
CA MET A 101 -20.52 2.63 -2.46
C MET A 101 -21.24 1.72 -3.46
N ALA A 102 -22.12 0.86 -2.94
CA ALA A 102 -23.06 0.09 -3.77
C ALA A 102 -24.48 0.18 -3.21
N ILE A 103 -25.48 0.29 -4.11
CA ILE A 103 -26.89 0.43 -3.76
C ILE A 103 -27.66 -0.76 -4.33
N ASP A 104 -28.47 -1.43 -3.51
CA ASP A 104 -29.50 -2.35 -3.95
C ASP A 104 -30.71 -1.53 -4.41
N ALA A 105 -30.86 -1.35 -5.72
CA ALA A 105 -31.94 -0.54 -6.30
C ALA A 105 -33.35 -1.10 -6.02
N LYS A 106 -33.47 -2.42 -5.87
CA LYS A 106 -34.77 -3.06 -5.57
C LYS A 106 -35.18 -2.79 -4.12
N LYS A 107 -34.26 -2.94 -3.19
CA LYS A 107 -34.48 -2.69 -1.76
C LYS A 107 -34.41 -1.20 -1.40
N ARG A 108 -33.88 -0.37 -2.30
CA ARG A 108 -33.61 1.07 -2.08
C ARG A 108 -32.80 1.33 -0.81
N LYS A 109 -31.73 0.56 -0.65
CA LYS A 109 -30.83 0.58 0.51
C LYS A 109 -29.36 0.40 0.08
N PRO A 110 -28.39 0.92 0.84
CA PRO A 110 -27.01 0.54 0.65
C PRO A 110 -26.82 -0.98 0.78
N VAL A 111 -25.90 -1.54 -0.01
CA VAL A 111 -25.54 -2.97 0.07
C VAL A 111 -24.73 -3.22 1.35
N LEU A 112 -23.84 -2.29 1.69
CA LEU A 112 -23.00 -2.37 2.89
C LEU A 112 -23.73 -1.71 4.09
N SER A 113 -23.64 -2.32 5.26
CA SER A 113 -24.19 -1.76 6.52
C SER A 113 -23.50 -0.43 6.90
N THR A 114 -22.24 -0.26 6.52
CA THR A 114 -21.44 0.96 6.71
C THR A 114 -21.71 2.04 5.65
N ILE A 115 -22.65 1.81 4.72
CA ILE A 115 -23.00 2.65 3.57
C ILE A 115 -21.89 2.68 2.53
N THR A 116 -20.67 3.06 2.91
CA THR A 116 -19.47 3.07 2.06
C THR A 116 -18.50 1.96 2.47
N GLY A 117 -17.59 1.59 1.58
CA GLY A 117 -16.56 0.59 1.83
C GLY A 117 -15.39 0.69 0.87
N GLY A 118 -14.38 -0.12 1.09
CA GLY A 118 -13.18 -0.14 0.27
C GLY A 118 -13.41 -0.86 -1.06
N LEU A 119 -13.18 -0.16 -2.16
CA LEU A 119 -13.13 -0.72 -3.51
C LEU A 119 -11.72 -1.25 -3.80
N SER A 120 -11.62 -2.51 -4.20
CA SER A 120 -10.38 -3.19 -4.61
C SER A 120 -10.60 -4.08 -5.84
N GLY A 121 -9.54 -4.73 -6.32
CA GLY A 121 -9.57 -5.61 -7.49
C GLY A 121 -9.15 -4.91 -8.78
N ALA A 122 -9.32 -5.55 -9.93
CA ALA A 122 -8.80 -5.11 -11.22
C ALA A 122 -9.14 -3.67 -11.59
N CYS A 123 -10.32 -3.20 -11.20
CA CYS A 123 -10.82 -1.87 -11.55
C CYS A 123 -9.99 -0.71 -10.97
N VAL A 124 -9.21 -0.92 -9.89
CA VAL A 124 -8.39 0.13 -9.29
C VAL A 124 -6.98 0.21 -9.87
N LYS A 125 -6.55 -0.76 -10.72
CA LYS A 125 -5.20 -0.81 -11.29
C LYS A 125 -4.74 0.50 -11.93
N PRO A 126 -5.48 1.15 -12.84
CA PRO A 126 -4.98 2.36 -13.50
C PRO A 126 -4.76 3.52 -12.53
N ILE A 127 -5.52 3.58 -11.43
CA ILE A 127 -5.36 4.59 -10.40
C ILE A 127 -4.11 4.28 -9.55
N ALA A 128 -3.98 3.01 -9.12
CA ALA A 128 -2.85 2.55 -8.34
C ALA A 128 -1.52 2.73 -9.10
N LEU A 129 -1.49 2.31 -10.37
CA LEU A 129 -0.32 2.41 -11.23
C LEU A 129 0.14 3.87 -11.39
N ARG A 130 -0.79 4.81 -11.66
CA ARG A 130 -0.49 6.24 -11.73
C ARG A 130 0.09 6.75 -10.41
N MET A 131 -0.51 6.39 -9.28
CA MET A 131 -0.05 6.85 -7.96
C MET A 131 1.33 6.30 -7.61
N VAL A 132 1.60 5.03 -7.91
CA VAL A 132 2.93 4.42 -7.73
C VAL A 132 3.98 5.15 -8.55
N TRP A 133 3.70 5.41 -9.83
CA TRP A 133 4.59 6.18 -10.71
C TRP A 133 4.89 7.59 -10.16
N GLN A 134 3.86 8.29 -9.66
CA GLN A 134 4.02 9.61 -9.07
C GLN A 134 4.91 9.58 -7.81
N VAL A 135 4.65 8.63 -6.91
CA VAL A 135 5.40 8.51 -5.65
C VAL A 135 6.84 8.07 -5.92
N ALA A 136 7.06 7.10 -6.81
CA ALA A 136 8.40 6.63 -7.16
C ALA A 136 9.30 7.74 -7.72
N LYS A 137 8.73 8.76 -8.38
CA LYS A 137 9.48 9.94 -8.84
C LYS A 137 9.68 11.03 -7.76
N ALA A 138 8.96 10.94 -6.64
CA ALA A 138 9.02 11.96 -5.59
C ALA A 138 9.94 11.58 -4.43
N VAL A 139 9.91 10.31 -3.99
CA VAL A 139 10.64 9.83 -2.81
C VAL A 139 11.96 9.15 -3.20
N LYS A 140 12.87 9.01 -2.24
CA LYS A 140 14.15 8.30 -2.40
C LYS A 140 14.10 6.88 -1.86
N ILE A 141 13.13 6.59 -0.99
CA ILE A 141 12.93 5.28 -0.38
C ILE A 141 12.19 4.32 -1.34
N PRO A 142 12.37 3.00 -1.21
CA PRO A 142 11.68 2.02 -2.02
C PRO A 142 10.17 2.16 -1.98
N VAL A 143 9.53 1.95 -3.14
CA VAL A 143 8.08 1.98 -3.30
C VAL A 143 7.57 0.57 -3.59
N VAL A 144 6.58 0.11 -2.85
CA VAL A 144 5.91 -1.18 -3.05
C VAL A 144 4.53 -0.92 -3.67
N GLY A 145 4.31 -1.45 -4.88
CA GLY A 145 3.07 -1.24 -5.62
C GLY A 145 2.01 -2.28 -5.28
N LEU A 146 0.78 -1.84 -5.02
CA LEU A 146 -0.37 -2.73 -4.88
C LEU A 146 -1.66 -2.05 -5.33
N GLY A 147 -2.60 -2.89 -5.78
CA GLY A 147 -3.92 -2.43 -6.22
C GLY A 147 -4.26 -2.88 -7.64
N GLY A 148 -5.07 -3.91 -7.74
CA GLY A 148 -5.59 -4.41 -9.01
C GLY A 148 -4.65 -5.28 -9.83
N ILE A 149 -3.57 -5.79 -9.25
CA ILE A 149 -2.67 -6.75 -9.87
C ILE A 149 -3.37 -8.10 -9.93
N MET A 150 -3.62 -8.60 -11.15
CA MET A 150 -4.34 -9.85 -11.40
C MET A 150 -3.50 -10.87 -12.19
N CYS A 151 -2.39 -10.45 -12.81
CA CYS A 151 -1.51 -11.30 -13.60
C CYS A 151 -0.08 -10.73 -13.63
N ALA A 152 0.86 -11.46 -14.24
CA ALA A 152 2.26 -11.05 -14.35
C ALA A 152 2.43 -9.73 -15.09
N THR A 153 1.69 -9.52 -16.18
CA THR A 153 1.74 -8.25 -16.94
C THR A 153 1.39 -7.05 -16.06
N ASP A 154 0.36 -7.17 -15.20
CA ASP A 154 0.02 -6.09 -14.26
C ASP A 154 1.19 -5.81 -13.31
N ALA A 155 1.82 -6.85 -12.74
CA ALA A 155 2.96 -6.69 -11.84
C ALA A 155 4.15 -6.02 -12.54
N ILE A 156 4.44 -6.41 -13.79
CA ILE A 156 5.50 -5.81 -14.61
C ILE A 156 5.21 -4.33 -14.87
N GLU A 157 3.97 -3.95 -15.15
CA GLU A 157 3.60 -2.54 -15.30
C GLU A 157 3.93 -1.71 -14.05
N PHE A 158 3.69 -2.26 -12.84
CA PHE A 158 4.07 -1.59 -11.60
C PHE A 158 5.59 -1.47 -11.42
N LEU A 159 6.35 -2.50 -11.79
CA LEU A 159 7.82 -2.45 -11.75
C LEU A 159 8.34 -1.40 -12.73
N LEU A 160 7.84 -1.37 -13.97
CA LEU A 160 8.18 -0.37 -14.97
C LEU A 160 7.86 1.06 -14.49
N ALA A 161 6.77 1.23 -13.74
CA ALA A 161 6.37 2.51 -13.15
C ALA A 161 7.23 2.95 -11.95
N GLY A 162 8.18 2.10 -11.49
CA GLY A 162 9.12 2.43 -10.43
C GLY A 162 8.88 1.72 -9.10
N ALA A 163 7.93 0.78 -9.03
CA ALA A 163 7.81 -0.07 -7.86
C ALA A 163 9.03 -0.99 -7.72
N SER A 164 9.61 -1.06 -6.53
CA SER A 164 10.71 -1.99 -6.20
C SER A 164 10.22 -3.40 -5.88
N ALA A 165 8.95 -3.53 -5.51
CA ALA A 165 8.26 -4.78 -5.24
C ALA A 165 6.74 -4.57 -5.43
N VAL A 166 5.99 -5.67 -5.46
CA VAL A 166 4.52 -5.65 -5.57
C VAL A 166 3.86 -6.49 -4.48
N GLN A 167 2.63 -6.14 -4.11
CA GLN A 167 1.78 -6.93 -3.22
C GLN A 167 0.49 -7.30 -3.95
N ILE A 168 0.06 -8.55 -3.81
CA ILE A 168 -1.16 -9.08 -4.42
C ILE A 168 -2.20 -9.34 -3.32
N GLY A 169 -3.34 -8.64 -3.40
CA GLY A 169 -4.44 -8.76 -2.44
C GLY A 169 -5.62 -9.55 -3.02
N THR A 170 -6.57 -8.86 -3.61
CA THR A 170 -7.88 -9.40 -4.07
C THR A 170 -7.75 -10.62 -4.98
N ALA A 171 -6.73 -10.69 -5.83
CA ALA A 171 -6.54 -11.81 -6.76
C ALA A 171 -6.37 -13.16 -6.04
N ASN A 172 -5.81 -13.17 -4.82
CA ASN A 172 -5.67 -14.41 -4.02
C ASN A 172 -7.01 -15.03 -3.61
N PHE A 173 -8.09 -14.23 -3.53
CA PHE A 173 -9.44 -14.74 -3.26
C PHE A 173 -10.08 -15.41 -4.48
N ILE A 174 -9.57 -15.12 -5.68
CA ILE A 174 -10.03 -15.71 -6.93
C ILE A 174 -9.19 -16.93 -7.26
N ASP A 175 -7.87 -16.81 -7.16
CA ASP A 175 -6.90 -17.88 -7.39
C ASP A 175 -5.82 -17.85 -6.28
N PRO A 176 -5.87 -18.78 -5.31
CA PRO A 176 -4.89 -18.83 -4.23
C PRO A 176 -3.43 -19.05 -4.69
N ALA A 177 -3.22 -19.58 -5.91
CA ALA A 177 -1.91 -19.80 -6.50
C ALA A 177 -1.41 -18.62 -7.35
N ILE A 178 -2.18 -17.52 -7.43
CA ILE A 178 -1.89 -16.42 -8.36
C ILE A 178 -0.51 -15.80 -8.13
N THR A 179 -0.06 -15.72 -6.89
CA THR A 179 1.25 -15.13 -6.56
C THR A 179 2.40 -15.91 -7.20
N VAL A 180 2.32 -17.25 -7.19
CA VAL A 180 3.32 -18.11 -7.83
C VAL A 180 3.30 -17.90 -9.35
N LYS A 181 2.11 -17.91 -9.96
CA LYS A 181 1.96 -17.67 -11.41
C LYS A 181 2.49 -16.31 -11.84
N ILE A 182 2.31 -15.27 -11.00
CA ILE A 182 2.86 -13.94 -11.25
C ILE A 182 4.38 -13.96 -11.20
N ILE A 183 4.99 -14.67 -10.24
CA ILE A 183 6.45 -14.81 -10.15
C ILE A 183 7.00 -15.54 -11.39
N GLU A 184 6.36 -16.62 -11.81
CA GLU A 184 6.73 -17.36 -13.02
C GLU A 184 6.66 -16.44 -14.25
N GLY A 185 5.55 -15.74 -14.45
CA GLY A 185 5.41 -14.84 -15.59
C GLY A 185 6.33 -13.61 -15.56
N ILE A 186 6.78 -13.15 -14.39
CA ILE A 186 7.84 -12.13 -14.30
C ILE A 186 9.16 -12.71 -14.79
N ASN A 187 9.52 -13.95 -14.41
CA ASN A 187 10.73 -14.61 -14.88
C ASN A 187 10.70 -14.83 -16.39
N ASP A 188 9.58 -15.31 -16.93
CA ASP A 188 9.39 -15.48 -18.38
C ASP A 188 9.64 -14.15 -19.13
N TYR A 189 9.05 -13.07 -18.61
CA TYR A 189 9.24 -11.73 -19.19
C TYR A 189 10.73 -11.28 -19.16
N LEU A 190 11.44 -11.53 -18.06
CA LEU A 190 12.86 -11.20 -17.94
C LEU A 190 13.69 -11.99 -18.95
N ASP A 191 13.44 -13.30 -19.10
CA ASP A 191 14.13 -14.18 -20.06
C ASP A 191 13.87 -13.74 -21.50
N GLU A 192 12.60 -13.46 -21.86
CA GLU A 192 12.21 -12.98 -23.20
C GLU A 192 12.89 -11.65 -23.57
N ASN A 193 13.16 -10.78 -22.59
CA ASN A 193 13.79 -9.49 -22.79
C ASN A 193 15.31 -9.48 -22.51
N GLY A 194 15.91 -10.63 -22.21
CA GLY A 194 17.34 -10.76 -21.95
C GLY A 194 17.81 -10.06 -20.67
N CYS A 195 16.89 -9.80 -19.72
CA CYS A 195 17.17 -9.18 -18.44
C CYS A 195 17.65 -10.23 -17.42
N LYS A 196 18.71 -9.91 -16.69
CA LYS A 196 19.28 -10.79 -15.65
C LYS A 196 18.63 -10.58 -14.28
N SER A 197 17.92 -9.50 -14.11
CA SER A 197 17.34 -9.12 -12.82
C SER A 197 16.15 -8.18 -13.01
N VAL A 198 15.16 -8.32 -12.15
CA VAL A 198 14.01 -7.39 -12.07
C VAL A 198 14.46 -5.92 -11.89
N LYS A 199 15.64 -5.69 -11.32
CA LYS A 199 16.20 -4.35 -11.14
C LYS A 199 16.45 -3.61 -12.46
N GLU A 200 16.61 -4.34 -13.56
CA GLU A 200 16.85 -3.75 -14.88
C GLU A 200 15.60 -3.14 -15.51
N ILE A 201 14.42 -3.52 -15.00
CA ILE A 201 13.14 -3.02 -15.51
C ILE A 201 12.46 -2.01 -14.57
N ILE A 202 12.99 -1.81 -13.36
CA ILE A 202 12.39 -0.88 -12.40
C ILE A 202 12.58 0.58 -12.88
N GLY A 203 11.45 1.27 -13.05
CA GLY A 203 11.45 2.71 -13.33
C GLY A 203 11.90 3.09 -14.74
N LEU A 204 11.69 2.22 -15.74
CA LEU A 204 12.01 2.52 -17.13
C LEU A 204 11.05 3.52 -17.81
N ILE A 205 9.96 3.94 -17.12
CA ILE A 205 8.97 4.89 -17.64
C ILE A 205 9.06 6.23 -16.93
#